data_8e9a6ce82caf131afea06f4a23324118
#
_entry.id   8e9a6ce82caf131afea06f4a23324118
#
_cell.length_a   1.000
_cell.length_b   1.000
_cell.length_c   1.000
_cell.angle_alpha   90.00
_cell.angle_beta   90.00
_cell.angle_gamma   90.00
#
_symmetry.space_group_name_H-M   'P 1'
#
loop_
_entity.id
_entity.type
_entity.pdbx_description
1 polymer ?
#
loop_
_entity_poly.entity_id
_entity_poly.type
_entity_poly.pdbx_seq_one_letter_code
_entity_poly.pdbx_strand_id
1 'polypeptide(L)'
;MSVTKRSTAAVMTALLVACFAFQLNASMLSPALRVMAKELKTTDDVIGLTQTVFFTAAALFSLFLPRLGDMIGRRKLLTGMMALTAVGCVLSALAGMTGSVALLFVGRVIQGVAGPTVPVCLIMLRVAVPDPKRYGTLLGVITAVNGGIAGVDALAGGWLAQNFGFGSVFWTMAIIAVLAAVAVAFLTDESLVPGDHRMDWSGTIALVVAVGALLTIFNELAKLSNANFWLVAGLFLLAALSAVAFWIQEDRTSQPLVATVYLKSRSTWALLLTTTLTMTGVFAVMNGLVPGLAQDTDYGPGLSPDVVSFWTLTPYAIAGLLMGPVSGTLAGRFGYRKVLRVGLLGTVIGLGAIFAISPSATPVLLLAVNVFVGITYAGMSNIMLNGLGVVLSPSDNPGYLPGLNAGAFNLGAGISFAILPAVSVALGSGLDGFQGAVITGLVLLALAFASSLLIPAPAVEKETAA
;
A
#
# COMPACT_ATOMS: atom_id res chain seq x y z
N MET A 1 -1.59 16.83 38.16
CA MET A 1 -1.85 17.62 36.94
C MET A 1 -2.91 16.90 36.13
N SER A 2 -4.13 17.43 36.01
CA SER A 2 -5.15 16.84 35.14
C SER A 2 -4.70 17.04 33.70
N VAL A 3 -4.29 15.97 33.05
CA VAL A 3 -4.02 15.96 31.61
C VAL A 3 -5.35 16.22 30.91
N THR A 4 -5.54 17.43 30.39
CA THR A 4 -6.73 17.78 29.59
C THR A 4 -6.72 16.87 28.35
N LYS A 5 -7.63 15.90 28.35
CA LYS A 5 -7.81 14.96 27.23
C LYS A 5 -8.07 15.75 25.94
N ARG A 6 -7.30 15.49 24.90
CA ARG A 6 -7.44 16.20 23.61
C ARG A 6 -8.82 15.94 23.01
N SER A 7 -9.38 16.95 22.31
CA SER A 7 -10.68 16.78 21.65
C SER A 7 -10.59 15.73 20.53
N THR A 8 -11.66 14.97 20.31
CA THR A 8 -11.72 14.00 19.21
C THR A 8 -11.43 14.63 17.84
N ALA A 9 -11.86 15.88 17.64
CA ALA A 9 -11.60 16.62 16.41
C ALA A 9 -10.09 16.87 16.22
N ALA A 10 -9.37 17.30 17.28
CA ALA A 10 -7.92 17.50 17.21
C ALA A 10 -7.17 16.20 16.88
N VAL A 11 -7.53 15.10 17.55
CA VAL A 11 -6.95 13.77 17.27
C VAL A 11 -7.22 13.38 15.82
N MET A 12 -8.47 13.48 15.34
CA MET A 12 -8.83 13.16 13.96
C MET A 12 -8.02 13.97 12.94
N THR A 13 -7.87 15.29 13.16
CA THR A 13 -7.06 16.13 12.27
C THR A 13 -5.63 15.62 12.18
N ALA A 14 -4.98 15.32 13.32
CA ALA A 14 -3.61 14.81 13.32
C ALA A 14 -3.49 13.46 12.58
N LEU A 15 -4.41 12.52 12.84
CA LEU A 15 -4.39 11.20 12.21
C LEU A 15 -4.67 11.29 10.71
N LEU A 16 -5.58 12.17 10.28
CA LEU A 16 -5.86 12.39 8.85
C LEU A 16 -4.65 13.00 8.14
N VAL A 17 -3.95 13.98 8.73
CA VAL A 17 -2.75 14.56 8.13
C VAL A 17 -1.62 13.51 8.05
N ALA A 18 -1.48 12.64 9.05
CA ALA A 18 -0.50 11.54 9.00
C ALA A 18 -0.83 10.53 7.90
N CYS A 19 -2.10 10.11 7.77
CA CYS A 19 -2.53 9.23 6.68
C CYS A 19 -2.35 9.90 5.31
N PHE A 20 -2.61 11.19 5.22
CA PHE A 20 -2.35 11.98 4.01
C PHE A 20 -0.87 11.98 3.63
N ALA A 21 0.03 12.24 4.60
CA ALA A 21 1.47 12.20 4.36
C ALA A 21 1.94 10.83 3.83
N PHE A 22 1.41 9.72 4.39
CA PHE A 22 1.69 8.38 3.87
C PHE A 22 1.17 8.20 2.45
N GLN A 23 -0.07 8.60 2.16
CA GLN A 23 -0.69 8.43 0.85
C GLN A 23 0.05 9.20 -0.24
N LEU A 24 0.51 10.43 0.03
CA LEU A 24 1.34 11.18 -0.92
C LEU A 24 2.58 10.40 -1.34
N ASN A 25 3.25 9.74 -0.39
CA ASN A 25 4.43 8.91 -0.68
C ASN A 25 4.11 7.67 -1.52
N ALA A 26 2.87 7.18 -1.47
CA ALA A 26 2.44 6.00 -2.20
C ALA A 26 1.99 6.30 -3.64
N SER A 27 1.35 7.45 -3.91
CA SER A 27 0.64 7.72 -5.18
C SER A 27 1.08 8.99 -5.92
N MET A 28 1.49 10.04 -5.24
CA MET A 28 1.77 11.35 -5.84
C MET A 28 2.85 11.32 -6.93
N LEU A 29 3.78 10.35 -6.86
CA LEU A 29 4.87 10.20 -7.82
C LEU A 29 4.45 9.53 -9.13
N SER A 30 3.30 8.87 -9.20
CA SER A 30 2.90 8.08 -10.37
C SER A 30 3.02 8.83 -11.70
N PRO A 31 2.51 10.07 -11.86
CA PRO A 31 2.65 10.81 -13.10
C PRO A 31 4.06 11.39 -13.31
N ALA A 32 4.87 11.48 -12.26
CA ALA A 32 6.22 12.07 -12.28
C ALA A 32 7.33 11.08 -12.65
N LEU A 33 7.05 9.76 -12.72
CA LEU A 33 8.09 8.73 -12.90
C LEU A 33 8.92 8.95 -14.16
N ARG A 34 8.29 9.29 -15.29
CA ARG A 34 9.01 9.60 -16.55
C ARG A 34 9.84 10.89 -16.46
N VAL A 35 9.36 11.91 -15.74
CA VAL A 35 10.12 13.13 -15.49
C VAL A 35 11.36 12.81 -14.66
N MET A 36 11.22 11.98 -13.64
CA MET A 36 12.33 11.51 -12.79
C MET A 36 13.39 10.77 -13.61
N ALA A 37 12.99 9.84 -14.49
CA ALA A 37 13.90 9.10 -15.36
C ALA A 37 14.71 10.05 -16.26
N LYS A 38 14.03 11.02 -16.87
CA LYS A 38 14.65 12.02 -17.74
C LYS A 38 15.63 12.94 -16.97
N GLU A 39 15.24 13.49 -15.84
CA GLU A 39 16.06 14.41 -15.06
C GLU A 39 17.29 13.71 -14.44
N LEU A 40 17.12 12.47 -13.98
CA LEU A 40 18.21 11.67 -13.41
C LEU A 40 19.04 10.93 -14.48
N LYS A 41 18.70 11.08 -15.77
CA LYS A 41 19.38 10.45 -16.91
C LYS A 41 19.50 8.92 -16.73
N THR A 42 18.41 8.30 -16.31
CA THR A 42 18.30 6.87 -16.04
C THR A 42 17.10 6.27 -16.78
N THR A 43 16.86 4.97 -16.60
CA THR A 43 15.76 4.26 -17.26
C THR A 43 14.49 4.22 -16.40
N ASP A 44 13.35 4.01 -17.03
CA ASP A 44 12.04 3.90 -16.35
C ASP A 44 12.03 2.72 -15.36
N ASP A 45 12.74 1.64 -15.66
CA ASP A 45 12.85 0.47 -14.77
C ASP A 45 13.58 0.82 -13.48
N VAL A 46 14.69 1.59 -13.55
CA VAL A 46 15.43 2.04 -12.36
C VAL A 46 14.54 2.94 -11.50
N ILE A 47 13.75 3.81 -12.12
CA ILE A 47 12.78 4.64 -11.38
C ILE A 47 11.65 3.78 -10.82
N GLY A 48 11.15 2.80 -11.55
CA GLY A 48 10.17 1.81 -11.05
C GLY A 48 10.66 1.08 -9.81
N LEU A 49 11.96 0.68 -9.78
CA LEU A 49 12.58 0.06 -8.60
C LEU A 49 12.55 0.97 -7.35
N THR A 50 12.53 2.29 -7.50
CA THR A 50 12.40 3.20 -6.34
C THR A 50 11.04 3.05 -5.64
N GLN A 51 9.98 2.74 -6.38
CA GLN A 51 8.67 2.41 -5.83
C GLN A 51 8.69 1.04 -5.14
N THR A 52 9.30 0.04 -5.77
CA THR A 52 9.52 -1.29 -5.17
C THR A 52 10.24 -1.17 -3.83
N VAL A 53 11.33 -0.41 -3.76
CA VAL A 53 12.13 -0.21 -2.54
C VAL A 53 11.32 0.49 -1.46
N PHE A 54 10.52 1.50 -1.80
CA PHE A 54 9.61 2.16 -0.85
C PHE A 54 8.59 1.17 -0.26
N PHE A 55 7.87 0.43 -1.09
CA PHE A 55 6.86 -0.51 -0.62
C PHE A 55 7.47 -1.71 0.10
N THR A 56 8.66 -2.17 -0.31
CA THR A 56 9.43 -3.20 0.40
C THR A 56 9.76 -2.73 1.82
N ALA A 57 10.34 -1.55 1.95
CA ALA A 57 10.64 -0.96 3.24
C ALA A 57 9.35 -0.74 4.07
N ALA A 58 8.27 -0.26 3.44
CA ALA A 58 6.97 -0.07 4.09
C ALA A 58 6.39 -1.40 4.62
N ALA A 59 6.50 -2.49 3.84
CA ALA A 59 6.09 -3.81 4.28
C ALA A 59 6.91 -4.28 5.49
N LEU A 60 8.24 -4.19 5.42
CA LEU A 60 9.15 -4.59 6.50
C LEU A 60 8.89 -3.80 7.79
N PHE A 61 8.77 -2.49 7.70
CA PHE A 61 8.46 -1.63 8.85
C PHE A 61 7.06 -1.92 9.43
N SER A 62 6.10 -2.32 8.60
CA SER A 62 4.74 -2.67 9.05
C SER A 62 4.71 -3.92 9.92
N LEU A 63 5.74 -4.78 9.85
CA LEU A 63 5.79 -6.02 10.63
C LEU A 63 6.04 -5.76 12.13
N PHE A 64 6.81 -4.74 12.49
CA PHE A 64 7.24 -4.56 13.88
C PHE A 64 6.97 -3.18 14.49
N LEU A 65 6.88 -2.11 13.70
CA LEU A 65 6.65 -0.77 14.25
C LEU A 65 5.36 -0.63 15.07
N PRO A 66 4.22 -1.25 14.69
CA PRO A 66 3.03 -1.19 15.54
C PRO A 66 3.29 -1.72 16.95
N ARG A 67 4.01 -2.85 17.08
CA ARG A 67 4.42 -3.42 18.36
C ARG A 67 5.38 -2.52 19.12
N LEU A 68 6.33 -1.90 18.44
CA LEU A 68 7.22 -0.92 19.03
C LEU A 68 6.43 0.27 19.61
N GLY A 69 5.35 0.69 18.94
CA GLY A 69 4.45 1.74 19.42
C GLY A 69 3.74 1.38 20.73
N ASP A 70 3.44 0.11 20.96
CA ASP A 70 2.86 -0.36 22.22
C ASP A 70 3.84 -0.20 23.39
N MET A 71 5.16 -0.28 23.11
CA MET A 71 6.23 -0.18 24.10
C MET A 71 6.66 1.26 24.40
N ILE A 72 6.94 2.06 23.37
CA ILE A 72 7.51 3.41 23.53
C ILE A 72 6.43 4.51 23.54
N GLY A 73 5.20 4.16 23.18
CA GLY A 73 4.08 5.06 23.00
C GLY A 73 3.77 5.35 21.54
N ARG A 74 2.51 5.23 21.17
CA ARG A 74 2.05 5.34 19.77
C ARG A 74 2.19 6.76 19.22
N ARG A 75 1.99 7.80 20.06
CA ARG A 75 2.22 9.20 19.69
C ARG A 75 3.69 9.42 19.34
N LYS A 76 4.61 8.99 20.20
CA LYS A 76 6.06 9.11 19.96
C LYS A 76 6.48 8.37 18.70
N LEU A 77 5.99 7.13 18.54
CA LEU A 77 6.26 6.34 17.35
C LEU A 77 5.79 7.07 16.08
N LEU A 78 4.50 7.46 16.00
CA LEU A 78 3.94 8.08 14.80
C LEU A 78 4.61 9.41 14.49
N THR A 79 4.94 10.23 15.51
CA THR A 79 5.72 11.45 15.34
C THR A 79 7.09 11.16 14.75
N GLY A 80 7.80 10.16 15.27
CA GLY A 80 9.11 9.73 14.75
C GLY A 80 9.03 9.21 13.32
N MET A 81 7.99 8.41 13.00
CA MET A 81 7.75 7.94 11.64
C MET A 81 7.56 9.10 10.66
N MET A 82 6.74 10.10 10.99
CA MET A 82 6.50 11.26 10.13
C MET A 82 7.78 12.13 9.99
N ALA A 83 8.55 12.30 11.06
CA ALA A 83 9.82 13.02 11.01
C ALA A 83 10.85 12.31 10.11
N LEU A 84 11.01 10.99 10.23
CA LEU A 84 11.88 10.20 9.36
C LEU A 84 11.39 10.22 7.90
N THR A 85 10.08 10.16 7.67
CA THR A 85 9.51 10.31 6.33
C THR A 85 9.89 11.65 5.72
N ALA A 86 9.79 12.74 6.49
CA ALA A 86 10.23 14.06 6.02
C ALA A 86 11.73 14.09 5.65
N VAL A 87 12.59 13.48 6.47
CA VAL A 87 14.03 13.35 6.14
C VAL A 87 14.22 12.57 4.84
N GLY A 88 13.53 11.43 4.66
CA GLY A 88 13.59 10.66 3.44
C GLY A 88 13.11 11.44 2.20
N CYS A 89 12.06 12.25 2.35
CA CYS A 89 11.59 13.14 1.28
C CYS A 89 12.61 14.23 0.94
N VAL A 90 13.26 14.85 1.93
CA VAL A 90 14.34 15.82 1.71
C VAL A 90 15.51 15.20 0.94
N LEU A 91 15.96 13.99 1.33
CA LEU A 91 17.02 13.29 0.61
C LEU A 91 16.63 13.00 -0.85
N SER A 92 15.39 12.56 -1.08
CA SER A 92 14.88 12.33 -2.42
C SER A 92 14.75 13.62 -3.25
N ALA A 93 14.39 14.75 -2.63
CA ALA A 93 14.37 16.05 -3.29
C ALA A 93 15.79 16.50 -3.70
N LEU A 94 16.78 16.32 -2.80
CA LEU A 94 18.17 16.62 -3.09
C LEU A 94 18.77 15.73 -4.19
N ALA A 95 18.22 14.53 -4.41
CA ALA A 95 18.61 13.67 -5.52
C ALA A 95 18.41 14.37 -6.88
N GLY A 96 17.34 15.17 -7.03
CA GLY A 96 17.10 15.98 -8.22
C GLY A 96 18.18 17.05 -8.45
N MET A 97 18.67 17.65 -7.38
CA MET A 97 19.73 18.70 -7.46
C MET A 97 21.11 18.10 -7.74
N THR A 98 21.39 16.90 -7.23
CA THR A 98 22.70 16.23 -7.33
C THR A 98 22.80 15.26 -8.50
N GLY A 99 21.68 14.90 -9.14
CA GLY A 99 21.62 13.85 -10.16
C GLY A 99 21.88 12.44 -9.62
N SER A 100 21.78 12.25 -8.29
CA SER A 100 22.17 10.99 -7.62
C SER A 100 20.98 10.04 -7.47
N VAL A 101 20.91 9.02 -8.31
CA VAL A 101 19.94 7.93 -8.19
C VAL A 101 20.11 7.19 -6.84
N ALA A 102 21.33 7.01 -6.36
CA ALA A 102 21.59 6.36 -5.07
C ALA A 102 20.95 7.12 -3.90
N LEU A 103 21.04 8.46 -3.90
CA LEU A 103 20.40 9.29 -2.87
C LEU A 103 18.88 9.18 -2.90
N LEU A 104 18.28 9.07 -4.09
CA LEU A 104 16.86 8.80 -4.25
C LEU A 104 16.48 7.46 -3.60
N PHE A 105 17.23 6.38 -3.86
CA PHE A 105 16.98 5.07 -3.26
C PHE A 105 17.05 5.11 -1.73
N VAL A 106 18.07 5.74 -1.17
CA VAL A 106 18.20 5.91 0.29
C VAL A 106 17.00 6.66 0.86
N GLY A 107 16.61 7.77 0.21
CA GLY A 107 15.41 8.52 0.59
C GLY A 107 14.14 7.65 0.58
N ARG A 108 13.95 6.83 -0.45
CA ARG A 108 12.79 5.94 -0.59
C ARG A 108 12.75 4.83 0.47
N VAL A 109 13.91 4.26 0.84
CA VAL A 109 14.00 3.30 1.97
C VAL A 109 13.54 3.96 3.27
N ILE A 110 14.05 5.16 3.57
CA ILE A 110 13.69 5.90 4.80
C ILE A 110 12.20 6.26 4.80
N GLN A 111 11.64 6.71 3.67
CA GLN A 111 10.21 7.01 3.53
C GLN A 111 9.33 5.79 3.81
N GLY A 112 9.82 4.57 3.56
CA GLY A 112 9.11 3.33 3.87
C GLY A 112 8.73 3.17 5.35
N VAL A 113 9.37 3.90 6.27
CA VAL A 113 9.00 3.92 7.70
C VAL A 113 7.53 4.32 7.89
N ALA A 114 6.94 5.06 6.96
CA ALA A 114 5.53 5.45 6.97
C ALA A 114 4.55 4.28 6.71
N GLY A 115 5.03 3.08 6.31
CA GLY A 115 4.19 1.93 5.96
C GLY A 115 3.06 1.62 6.94
N PRO A 116 3.32 1.49 8.25
CA PRO A 116 2.27 1.18 9.23
C PRO A 116 1.49 2.40 9.74
N THR A 117 1.54 3.55 9.07
CA THR A 117 0.85 4.77 9.51
C THR A 117 -0.65 4.54 9.72
N VAL A 118 -1.33 3.94 8.74
CA VAL A 118 -2.79 3.72 8.82
C VAL A 118 -3.16 2.82 10.00
N PRO A 119 -2.60 1.60 10.17
CA PRO A 119 -2.93 0.76 11.33
C PRO A 119 -2.60 1.45 12.67
N VAL A 120 -1.49 2.17 12.80
CA VAL A 120 -1.16 2.91 14.02
C VAL A 120 -2.21 3.99 14.29
N CYS A 121 -2.63 4.76 13.28
CA CYS A 121 -3.69 5.74 13.38
C CYS A 121 -5.02 5.11 13.84
N LEU A 122 -5.40 3.96 13.29
CA LEU A 122 -6.64 3.27 13.67
C LEU A 122 -6.61 2.78 15.12
N ILE A 123 -5.46 2.29 15.61
CA ILE A 123 -5.30 1.90 17.01
C ILE A 123 -5.38 3.14 17.93
N MET A 124 -4.71 4.24 17.58
CA MET A 124 -4.80 5.49 18.34
C MET A 124 -6.23 6.05 18.37
N LEU A 125 -6.94 5.99 17.24
CA LEU A 125 -8.35 6.37 17.16
C LEU A 125 -9.22 5.52 18.08
N ARG A 126 -8.99 4.20 18.14
CA ARG A 126 -9.74 3.27 19.00
C ARG A 126 -9.62 3.64 20.48
N VAL A 127 -8.42 4.04 20.90
CA VAL A 127 -8.16 4.49 22.28
C VAL A 127 -8.84 5.84 22.57
N ALA A 128 -8.81 6.77 21.60
CA ALA A 128 -9.40 8.10 21.74
C ALA A 128 -10.94 8.07 21.71
N VAL A 129 -11.54 7.11 21.00
CA VAL A 129 -12.99 6.99 20.77
C VAL A 129 -13.47 5.59 21.16
N PRO A 130 -13.80 5.35 22.45
CA PRO A 130 -14.24 4.04 22.93
C PRO A 130 -15.61 3.60 22.40
N ASP A 131 -16.51 4.54 22.04
CA ASP A 131 -17.84 4.20 21.49
C ASP A 131 -17.71 3.50 20.12
N PRO A 132 -18.21 2.24 19.98
CA PRO A 132 -18.03 1.45 18.77
C PRO A 132 -18.67 2.08 17.51
N LYS A 133 -19.84 2.72 17.64
CA LYS A 133 -20.53 3.32 16.50
C LYS A 133 -19.75 4.54 15.98
N ARG A 134 -19.34 5.42 16.89
CA ARG A 134 -18.53 6.60 16.54
C ARG A 134 -17.17 6.22 16.00
N TYR A 135 -16.51 5.21 16.60
CA TYR A 135 -15.25 4.66 16.08
C TYR A 135 -15.42 4.16 14.66
N GLY A 136 -16.46 3.36 14.37
CA GLY A 136 -16.71 2.82 13.02
C GLY A 136 -16.91 3.92 11.97
N THR A 137 -17.63 5.00 12.32
CA THR A 137 -17.79 6.16 11.42
C THR A 137 -16.45 6.85 11.13
N LEU A 138 -15.64 7.11 12.16
CA LEU A 138 -14.37 7.82 12.03
C LEU A 138 -13.30 6.96 11.36
N LEU A 139 -13.31 5.64 11.59
CA LEU A 139 -12.51 4.65 10.85
C LEU A 139 -12.83 4.72 9.35
N GLY A 140 -14.12 4.77 9.01
CA GLY A 140 -14.57 4.97 7.63
C GLY A 140 -14.03 6.25 7.00
N VAL A 141 -14.00 7.36 7.75
CA VAL A 141 -13.42 8.63 7.27
C VAL A 141 -11.92 8.49 6.99
N ILE A 142 -11.14 7.91 7.92
CA ILE A 142 -9.70 7.70 7.72
C ILE A 142 -9.44 6.83 6.47
N THR A 143 -10.19 5.74 6.33
CA THR A 143 -10.02 4.81 5.21
C THR A 143 -10.43 5.46 3.88
N ALA A 144 -11.52 6.23 3.86
CA ALA A 144 -11.98 6.95 2.69
C ALA A 144 -10.98 8.03 2.25
N VAL A 145 -10.45 8.80 3.19
CA VAL A 145 -9.42 9.81 2.92
C VAL A 145 -8.15 9.16 2.39
N ASN A 146 -7.68 8.06 3.00
CA ASN A 146 -6.50 7.35 2.54
C ASN A 146 -6.65 6.84 1.09
N GLY A 147 -7.82 6.32 0.70
CA GLY A 147 -8.06 5.84 -0.67
C GLY A 147 -8.43 6.95 -1.67
N GLY A 148 -9.21 7.95 -1.24
CA GLY A 148 -9.75 8.98 -2.12
C GLY A 148 -8.75 10.09 -2.50
N ILE A 149 -7.71 10.29 -1.70
CA ILE A 149 -6.68 11.31 -1.96
C ILE A 149 -5.78 10.93 -3.13
N ALA A 150 -5.59 9.62 -3.41
CA ALA A 150 -4.71 9.11 -4.46
C ALA A 150 -4.94 9.68 -5.87
N GLY A 151 -6.10 10.30 -6.13
CA GLY A 151 -6.37 10.94 -7.42
C GLY A 151 -6.04 12.43 -7.46
N VAL A 152 -6.24 13.12 -6.33
CA VAL A 152 -5.99 14.56 -6.21
C VAL A 152 -4.50 14.84 -6.05
N ASP A 153 -3.81 14.02 -5.26
CA ASP A 153 -2.37 14.12 -5.05
C ASP A 153 -1.58 13.82 -6.34
N ALA A 154 -2.05 12.87 -7.15
CA ALA A 154 -1.44 12.58 -8.44
C ALA A 154 -1.55 13.76 -9.42
N LEU A 155 -2.67 14.51 -9.44
CA LEU A 155 -2.78 15.75 -10.20
C LEU A 155 -1.73 16.78 -9.75
N ALA A 156 -1.65 17.01 -8.44
CA ALA A 156 -0.67 17.94 -7.88
C ALA A 156 0.77 17.49 -8.16
N GLY A 157 1.04 16.18 -8.07
CA GLY A 157 2.35 15.59 -8.36
C GLY A 157 2.77 15.78 -9.82
N GLY A 158 1.85 15.51 -10.75
CA GLY A 158 2.09 15.72 -12.19
C GLY A 158 2.36 17.18 -12.52
N TRP A 159 1.53 18.10 -11.99
CA TRP A 159 1.70 19.54 -12.20
C TRP A 159 3.01 20.05 -11.62
N LEU A 160 3.36 19.65 -10.39
CA LEU A 160 4.63 20.04 -9.77
C LEU A 160 5.83 19.51 -10.55
N ALA A 161 5.80 18.23 -10.93
CA ALA A 161 6.89 17.62 -11.68
C ALA A 161 7.10 18.29 -13.05
N GLN A 162 6.00 18.60 -13.74
CA GLN A 162 6.06 19.22 -15.08
C GLN A 162 6.61 20.66 -15.02
N ASN A 163 6.23 21.45 -14.01
CA ASN A 163 6.54 22.89 -13.97
C ASN A 163 7.80 23.22 -13.15
N PHE A 164 8.13 22.41 -12.14
CA PHE A 164 9.21 22.68 -11.17
C PHE A 164 10.19 21.53 -11.01
N GLY A 165 10.05 20.46 -11.82
CA GLY A 165 10.87 19.26 -11.71
C GLY A 165 10.42 18.34 -10.57
N PHE A 166 10.85 17.06 -10.61
CA PHE A 166 10.38 16.05 -9.65
C PHE A 166 10.80 16.35 -8.19
N GLY A 167 11.88 17.07 -7.97
CA GLY A 167 12.34 17.48 -6.65
C GLY A 167 11.26 18.25 -5.88
N SER A 168 10.43 19.06 -6.57
CA SER A 168 9.33 19.83 -5.99
C SER A 168 8.25 18.95 -5.37
N VAL A 169 8.00 17.77 -5.96
CA VAL A 169 7.06 16.78 -5.43
C VAL A 169 7.53 16.29 -4.06
N PHE A 170 8.81 15.94 -3.95
CA PHE A 170 9.39 15.49 -2.69
C PHE A 170 9.47 16.60 -1.63
N TRP A 171 9.72 17.86 -2.03
CA TRP A 171 9.65 18.99 -1.10
C TRP A 171 8.24 19.18 -0.54
N THR A 172 7.22 19.05 -1.37
CA THR A 172 5.81 19.10 -0.93
C THR A 172 5.49 17.98 0.05
N MET A 173 5.91 16.74 -0.25
CA MET A 173 5.77 15.61 0.66
C MET A 173 6.49 15.84 1.99
N ALA A 174 7.71 16.42 1.96
CA ALA A 174 8.48 16.72 3.15
C ALA A 174 7.74 17.71 4.06
N ILE A 175 7.20 18.80 3.49
CA ILE A 175 6.43 19.81 4.22
C ILE A 175 5.21 19.16 4.90
N ILE A 176 4.46 18.36 4.16
CA ILE A 176 3.27 17.68 4.71
C ILE A 176 3.66 16.67 5.80
N ALA A 177 4.77 15.94 5.64
CA ALA A 177 5.26 15.01 6.66
C ALA A 177 5.71 15.74 7.94
N VAL A 178 6.33 16.92 7.83
CA VAL A 178 6.66 17.78 8.98
C VAL A 178 5.37 18.27 9.65
N LEU A 179 4.39 18.74 8.88
CA LEU A 179 3.10 19.17 9.43
C LEU A 179 2.40 18.01 10.14
N ALA A 180 2.47 16.79 9.59
CA ALA A 180 1.94 15.59 10.23
C ALA A 180 2.67 15.28 11.54
N ALA A 181 4.01 15.34 11.57
CA ALA A 181 4.78 15.13 12.79
C ALA A 181 4.39 16.13 13.89
N VAL A 182 4.29 17.41 13.54
CA VAL A 182 3.87 18.47 14.45
C VAL A 182 2.42 18.27 14.92
N ALA A 183 1.50 17.98 14.00
CA ALA A 183 0.10 17.74 14.34
C ALA A 183 -0.03 16.55 15.31
N VAL A 184 0.62 15.42 15.02
CA VAL A 184 0.60 14.24 15.90
C VAL A 184 1.20 14.57 17.28
N ALA A 185 2.34 15.25 17.33
CA ALA A 185 3.00 15.60 18.59
C ALA A 185 2.15 16.49 19.51
N PHE A 186 1.39 17.44 18.95
CA PHE A 186 0.67 18.44 19.72
C PHE A 186 -0.83 18.19 19.86
N LEU A 187 -1.46 17.47 18.93
CA LEU A 187 -2.92 17.28 18.88
C LEU A 187 -3.36 15.87 19.33
N THR A 188 -2.44 14.95 19.62
CA THR A 188 -2.77 13.62 20.14
C THR A 188 -2.27 13.41 21.56
N ASP A 189 -2.95 12.53 22.29
CA ASP A 189 -2.49 12.09 23.61
C ASP A 189 -1.60 10.84 23.46
N GLU A 190 -0.69 10.64 24.43
CA GLU A 190 0.10 9.41 24.44
C GLU A 190 -0.78 8.21 24.81
N SER A 191 -0.60 7.12 24.11
CA SER A 191 -1.29 5.87 24.38
C SER A 191 -0.28 4.75 24.55
N LEU A 192 0.06 4.48 25.80
CA LEU A 192 0.87 3.34 26.20
C LEU A 192 -0.05 2.17 26.54
N VAL A 193 0.35 0.97 26.17
CA VAL A 193 -0.31 -0.25 26.65
C VAL A 193 0.29 -0.58 28.01
N PRO A 194 -0.52 -0.69 29.08
CA PRO A 194 -0.01 -1.04 30.41
C PRO A 194 0.58 -2.44 30.39
N GLY A 195 1.77 -2.63 30.97
CA GLY A 195 2.43 -3.91 31.11
C GLY A 195 3.93 -3.85 30.80
N ASP A 196 4.67 -4.90 31.17
CA ASP A 196 6.06 -5.09 30.76
C ASP A 196 6.10 -5.70 29.36
N HIS A 197 6.03 -4.86 28.35
CA HIS A 197 6.09 -5.30 26.95
C HIS A 197 7.53 -5.30 26.47
N ARG A 198 7.98 -6.45 25.98
CA ARG A 198 9.33 -6.61 25.41
C ARG A 198 9.21 -6.92 23.93
N MET A 199 10.17 -6.39 23.17
CA MET A 199 10.28 -6.68 21.75
C MET A 199 11.03 -8.00 21.57
N ASP A 200 10.45 -8.93 20.84
CA ASP A 200 11.20 -10.06 20.32
C ASP A 200 12.05 -9.63 19.13
N TRP A 201 13.24 -9.11 19.41
CA TRP A 201 14.16 -8.67 18.36
C TRP A 201 14.67 -9.84 17.50
N SER A 202 14.82 -11.02 18.08
CA SER A 202 15.25 -12.22 17.33
C SER A 202 14.19 -12.67 16.34
N GLY A 203 12.93 -12.78 16.77
CA GLY A 203 11.79 -13.05 15.88
C GLY A 203 11.59 -11.94 14.85
N THR A 204 11.70 -10.67 15.28
CA THR A 204 11.60 -9.52 14.36
C THR A 204 12.65 -9.58 13.27
N ILE A 205 13.93 -9.79 13.58
CA ILE A 205 15.02 -9.87 12.60
C ILE A 205 14.80 -11.06 11.67
N ALA A 206 14.42 -12.22 12.21
CA ALA A 206 14.15 -13.41 11.39
C ALA A 206 13.01 -13.15 10.40
N LEU A 207 11.91 -12.53 10.84
CA LEU A 207 10.78 -12.19 9.96
C LEU A 207 11.16 -11.15 8.90
N VAL A 208 11.87 -10.08 9.28
CA VAL A 208 12.35 -9.04 8.36
C VAL A 208 13.28 -9.64 7.30
N VAL A 209 14.20 -10.53 7.70
CA VAL A 209 15.11 -11.21 6.78
C VAL A 209 14.34 -12.14 5.85
N ALA A 210 13.39 -12.93 6.36
CA ALA A 210 12.57 -13.83 5.55
C ALA A 210 11.77 -13.08 4.48
N VAL A 211 11.07 -12.02 4.87
CA VAL A 211 10.25 -11.21 3.95
C VAL A 211 11.13 -10.39 3.01
N GLY A 212 12.23 -9.82 3.49
CA GLY A 212 13.20 -9.07 2.68
C GLY A 212 13.86 -9.96 1.62
N ALA A 213 14.26 -11.17 1.98
CA ALA A 213 14.80 -12.15 1.04
C ALA A 213 13.76 -12.55 -0.01
N LEU A 214 12.50 -12.78 0.40
CA LEU A 214 11.39 -13.08 -0.52
C LEU A 214 11.15 -11.96 -1.53
N LEU A 215 11.12 -10.71 -1.09
CA LEU A 215 10.96 -9.55 -1.98
C LEU A 215 12.14 -9.40 -2.94
N THR A 216 13.36 -9.68 -2.47
CA THR A 216 14.58 -9.66 -3.31
C THR A 216 14.55 -10.78 -4.34
N ILE A 217 14.01 -11.97 -4.00
CA ILE A 217 13.76 -13.06 -4.97
C ILE A 217 12.86 -12.58 -6.10
N PHE A 218 11.71 -11.98 -5.78
CA PHE A 218 10.79 -11.49 -6.81
C PHE A 218 11.45 -10.43 -7.69
N ASN A 219 12.22 -9.51 -7.10
CA ASN A 219 12.95 -8.50 -7.84
C ASN A 219 14.05 -9.10 -8.75
N GLU A 220 14.74 -10.16 -8.30
CA GLU A 220 15.76 -10.84 -9.10
C GLU A 220 15.12 -11.67 -10.23
N LEU A 221 14.04 -12.42 -9.94
CA LEU A 221 13.32 -13.18 -10.95
C LEU A 221 12.69 -12.29 -12.03
N ALA A 222 12.34 -11.06 -11.65
CA ALA A 222 11.81 -10.06 -12.57
C ALA A 222 12.81 -9.64 -13.67
N LYS A 223 14.13 -9.88 -13.49
CA LYS A 223 15.15 -9.67 -14.54
C LYS A 223 15.13 -10.75 -15.64
N LEU A 224 14.28 -11.75 -15.51
CA LEU A 224 14.02 -12.86 -16.46
C LEU A 224 15.32 -13.55 -16.93
N SER A 225 15.69 -13.41 -18.21
CA SER A 225 16.90 -14.05 -18.78
C SER A 225 18.21 -13.60 -18.09
N ASN A 226 18.22 -12.43 -17.45
CA ASN A 226 19.36 -11.87 -16.73
C ASN A 226 19.32 -12.18 -15.23
N ALA A 227 18.35 -12.97 -14.76
CA ALA A 227 18.25 -13.37 -13.37
C ALA A 227 19.41 -14.26 -12.93
N ASN A 228 20.00 -13.95 -11.78
CA ASN A 228 21.01 -14.81 -11.18
C ASN A 228 20.33 -15.92 -10.35
N PHE A 229 20.15 -17.08 -10.95
CA PHE A 229 19.47 -18.21 -10.30
C PHE A 229 20.20 -18.74 -9.06
N TRP A 230 21.53 -18.59 -8.96
CA TRP A 230 22.29 -18.92 -7.75
C TRP A 230 21.95 -17.97 -6.59
N LEU A 231 21.81 -16.68 -6.90
CA LEU A 231 21.36 -15.69 -5.92
C LEU A 231 19.92 -16.00 -5.48
N VAL A 232 19.02 -16.32 -6.42
CA VAL A 232 17.62 -16.73 -6.12
C VAL A 232 17.60 -17.95 -5.21
N ALA A 233 18.39 -18.98 -5.52
CA ALA A 233 18.47 -20.18 -4.68
C ALA A 233 19.00 -19.89 -3.27
N GLY A 234 20.05 -19.05 -3.17
CA GLY A 234 20.62 -18.62 -1.89
C GLY A 234 19.61 -17.81 -1.05
N LEU A 235 18.91 -16.88 -1.69
CA LEU A 235 17.87 -16.09 -1.04
C LEU A 235 16.65 -16.94 -0.63
N PHE A 236 16.28 -17.93 -1.43
CA PHE A 236 15.22 -18.87 -1.09
C PHE A 236 15.58 -19.68 0.16
N LEU A 237 16.81 -20.20 0.21
CA LEU A 237 17.31 -20.89 1.39
C LEU A 237 17.33 -19.98 2.61
N LEU A 238 17.81 -18.75 2.45
CA LEU A 238 17.83 -17.73 3.52
C LEU A 238 16.41 -17.42 4.01
N ALA A 239 15.46 -17.22 3.09
CA ALA A 239 14.07 -16.95 3.43
C ALA A 239 13.44 -18.13 4.18
N ALA A 240 13.67 -19.37 3.72
CA ALA A 240 13.15 -20.59 4.36
C ALA A 240 13.74 -20.79 5.75
N LEU A 241 15.06 -20.68 5.92
CA LEU A 241 15.72 -20.80 7.21
C LEU A 241 15.27 -19.71 8.18
N SER A 242 15.15 -18.47 7.72
CA SER A 242 14.68 -17.36 8.55
C SER A 242 13.21 -17.50 8.94
N ALA A 243 12.35 -18.01 8.04
CA ALA A 243 10.95 -18.30 8.36
C ALA A 243 10.82 -19.42 9.40
N VAL A 244 11.63 -20.48 9.28
CA VAL A 244 11.69 -21.56 10.30
C VAL A 244 12.21 -21.02 11.63
N ALA A 245 13.28 -20.22 11.64
CA ALA A 245 13.81 -19.59 12.82
C ALA A 245 12.77 -18.68 13.50
N PHE A 246 12.07 -17.85 12.72
CA PHE A 246 10.95 -17.03 13.19
C PHE A 246 9.89 -17.90 13.86
N TRP A 247 9.45 -18.96 13.17
CA TRP A 247 8.40 -19.84 13.71
C TRP A 247 8.78 -20.48 15.04
N ILE A 248 10.01 -21.00 15.14
CA ILE A 248 10.52 -21.63 16.37
C ILE A 248 10.65 -20.60 17.50
N GLN A 249 11.08 -19.38 17.17
CA GLN A 249 11.23 -18.30 18.14
C GLN A 249 9.87 -17.86 18.68
N GLU A 250 8.89 -17.63 17.80
CA GLU A 250 7.53 -17.20 18.17
C GLU A 250 6.79 -18.24 19.02
N ASP A 251 6.98 -19.56 18.74
CA ASP A 251 6.38 -20.63 19.55
C ASP A 251 7.01 -20.73 20.96
N ARG A 252 8.23 -20.21 21.16
CA ARG A 252 8.96 -20.27 22.44
C ARG A 252 8.85 -18.99 23.26
N THR A 253 8.51 -17.89 22.66
CA THR A 253 8.48 -16.57 23.30
C THR A 253 7.15 -16.36 24.02
N SER A 254 7.20 -15.88 25.27
CA SER A 254 6.00 -15.55 26.05
C SER A 254 5.26 -14.31 25.54
N GLN A 255 5.93 -13.47 24.79
CA GLN A 255 5.37 -12.25 24.17
C GLN A 255 5.71 -12.21 22.66
N PRO A 256 5.05 -13.07 21.85
CA PRO A 256 5.33 -13.15 20.43
C PRO A 256 5.00 -11.87 19.71
N LEU A 257 5.76 -11.56 18.65
CA LEU A 257 5.48 -10.46 17.73
C LEU A 257 4.15 -10.70 17.02
N VAL A 258 3.97 -11.93 16.55
CA VAL A 258 2.77 -12.41 15.87
C VAL A 258 2.37 -13.76 16.46
N ALA A 259 1.25 -13.80 17.18
CA ALA A 259 0.80 -15.05 17.79
C ALA A 259 0.56 -16.14 16.73
N THR A 260 1.37 -17.20 16.75
CA THR A 260 1.36 -18.30 15.78
C THR A 260 0.00 -19.00 15.68
N VAL A 261 -0.76 -19.02 16.80
CA VAL A 261 -2.13 -19.54 16.84
C VAL A 261 -3.04 -18.83 15.82
N TYR A 262 -2.91 -17.50 15.70
CA TYR A 262 -3.70 -16.74 14.76
C TYR A 262 -3.18 -16.86 13.32
N LEU A 263 -1.86 -16.98 13.13
CA LEU A 263 -1.28 -17.22 11.80
C LEU A 263 -1.76 -18.53 11.16
N LYS A 264 -1.94 -19.58 11.97
CA LYS A 264 -2.48 -20.87 11.53
C LYS A 264 -3.96 -20.78 11.15
N SER A 265 -4.67 -19.73 11.57
CA SER A 265 -6.10 -19.62 11.30
C SER A 265 -6.37 -19.36 9.81
N ARG A 266 -7.40 -20.05 9.30
CA ARG A 266 -7.80 -19.91 7.89
C ARG A 266 -8.23 -18.47 7.54
N SER A 267 -8.79 -17.74 8.50
CA SER A 267 -9.18 -16.34 8.34
C SER A 267 -7.97 -15.46 8.06
N THR A 268 -6.86 -15.68 8.76
CA THR A 268 -5.64 -14.88 8.61
C THR A 268 -4.96 -15.16 7.27
N TRP A 269 -4.49 -16.40 7.03
CA TRP A 269 -3.68 -16.66 5.84
C TRP A 269 -4.45 -16.52 4.53
N ALA A 270 -5.75 -16.87 4.51
CA ALA A 270 -6.55 -16.71 3.29
C ALA A 270 -6.80 -15.24 2.95
N LEU A 271 -7.03 -14.40 3.96
CA LEU A 271 -7.17 -12.95 3.74
C LEU A 271 -5.85 -12.34 3.26
N LEU A 272 -4.74 -12.61 3.96
CA LEU A 272 -3.43 -12.06 3.62
C LEU A 272 -2.98 -12.47 2.20
N LEU A 273 -3.19 -13.74 1.84
CA LEU A 273 -2.92 -14.25 0.48
C LEU A 273 -3.77 -13.51 -0.56
N THR A 274 -5.08 -13.37 -0.32
CA THR A 274 -5.98 -12.67 -1.24
C THR A 274 -5.58 -11.21 -1.38
N THR A 275 -5.26 -10.52 -0.29
CA THR A 275 -4.81 -9.13 -0.29
C THR A 275 -3.51 -8.98 -1.08
N THR A 276 -2.50 -9.81 -0.79
CA THR A 276 -1.21 -9.75 -1.47
C THR A 276 -1.36 -9.99 -2.98
N LEU A 277 -2.09 -11.04 -3.39
CA LEU A 277 -2.32 -11.33 -4.80
C LEU A 277 -3.11 -10.22 -5.51
N THR A 278 -4.13 -9.66 -4.86
CA THR A 278 -4.91 -8.55 -5.41
C THR A 278 -4.02 -7.33 -5.65
N MET A 279 -3.23 -6.95 -4.65
CA MET A 279 -2.32 -5.81 -4.76
C MET A 279 -1.25 -6.05 -5.82
N THR A 280 -0.67 -7.25 -5.85
CA THR A 280 0.34 -7.60 -6.86
C THR A 280 -0.22 -7.51 -8.28
N GLY A 281 -1.47 -7.92 -8.48
CA GLY A 281 -2.09 -7.93 -9.81
C GLY A 281 -2.52 -6.55 -10.33
N VAL A 282 -2.88 -5.62 -9.44
CA VAL A 282 -3.54 -4.36 -9.86
C VAL A 282 -2.71 -3.11 -9.61
N PHE A 283 -1.85 -3.10 -8.58
CA PHE A 283 -1.32 -1.83 -8.06
C PHE A 283 -0.38 -1.11 -9.03
N ALA A 284 0.62 -1.80 -9.58
CA ALA A 284 1.52 -1.21 -10.57
C ALA A 284 0.84 -0.98 -11.93
N VAL A 285 -0.19 -1.78 -12.29
CA VAL A 285 -0.99 -1.51 -13.49
C VAL A 285 -1.62 -0.12 -13.39
N MET A 286 -2.32 0.16 -12.29
CA MET A 286 -3.06 1.41 -12.13
C MET A 286 -2.16 2.60 -11.82
N ASN A 287 -1.10 2.41 -11.03
CA ASN A 287 -0.25 3.50 -10.54
C ASN A 287 1.07 3.68 -11.32
N GLY A 288 1.36 2.83 -12.29
CA GLY A 288 2.58 2.89 -13.10
C GLY A 288 2.31 2.71 -14.60
N LEU A 289 1.82 1.54 -14.97
CA LEU A 289 1.69 1.15 -16.39
C LEU A 289 0.63 1.96 -17.14
N VAL A 290 -0.56 2.16 -16.56
CA VAL A 290 -1.65 2.95 -17.21
C VAL A 290 -1.29 4.41 -17.35
N PRO A 291 -0.76 5.13 -16.33
CA PRO A 291 -0.21 6.47 -16.53
C PRO A 291 0.97 6.51 -17.50
N GLY A 292 1.79 5.45 -17.54
CA GLY A 292 2.87 5.29 -18.52
C GLY A 292 2.34 5.17 -19.96
N LEU A 293 1.37 4.27 -20.20
CA LEU A 293 0.68 4.15 -21.49
C LEU A 293 0.09 5.50 -21.92
N ALA A 294 -0.58 6.20 -21.02
CA ALA A 294 -1.22 7.47 -21.33
C ALA A 294 -0.23 8.60 -21.72
N GLN A 295 1.02 8.53 -21.24
CA GLN A 295 2.09 9.47 -21.58
C GLN A 295 2.93 9.04 -22.79
N ASP A 296 2.74 7.82 -23.28
CA ASP A 296 3.49 7.30 -24.41
C ASP A 296 3.01 7.93 -25.73
N THR A 297 3.96 8.29 -26.60
CA THR A 297 3.68 8.91 -27.90
C THR A 297 3.62 7.90 -29.05
N ASP A 298 4.17 6.70 -28.86
CA ASP A 298 4.28 5.71 -29.92
C ASP A 298 3.06 4.79 -29.98
N TYR A 299 2.53 4.39 -28.80
CA TYR A 299 1.39 3.50 -28.70
C TYR A 299 0.29 3.99 -27.72
N GLY A 300 0.43 5.19 -27.18
CA GLY A 300 -0.54 5.83 -26.30
C GLY A 300 -0.93 7.24 -26.80
N PRO A 301 -1.80 7.95 -26.08
CA PRO A 301 -2.28 9.26 -26.47
C PRO A 301 -1.26 10.41 -26.27
N GLY A 302 -0.06 10.16 -25.70
CA GLY A 302 0.99 11.18 -25.53
C GLY A 302 0.65 12.30 -24.55
N LEU A 303 -0.10 12.01 -23.48
CA LEU A 303 -0.52 13.02 -22.50
C LEU A 303 0.66 13.53 -21.68
N SER A 304 0.67 14.83 -21.40
CA SER A 304 1.68 15.44 -20.53
C SER A 304 1.48 15.04 -19.05
N PRO A 305 2.53 15.05 -18.22
CA PRO A 305 2.47 14.65 -16.80
C PRO A 305 1.46 15.44 -15.96
N ASP A 306 1.19 16.69 -16.26
CA ASP A 306 0.21 17.54 -15.59
C ASP A 306 -1.25 17.19 -15.90
N VAL A 307 -1.49 16.53 -17.05
CA VAL A 307 -2.85 16.18 -17.52
C VAL A 307 -3.16 14.70 -17.37
N VAL A 308 -2.15 13.82 -17.36
CA VAL A 308 -2.34 12.36 -17.36
C VAL A 308 -3.21 11.87 -16.21
N SER A 309 -3.03 12.42 -15.02
CA SER A 309 -3.82 12.00 -13.84
C SER A 309 -5.28 12.36 -13.96
N PHE A 310 -5.64 13.42 -14.66
CA PHE A 310 -7.03 13.79 -14.93
C PHE A 310 -7.78 12.71 -15.73
N TRP A 311 -7.09 12.01 -16.63
CA TRP A 311 -7.66 10.97 -17.48
C TRP A 311 -7.50 9.56 -16.90
N THR A 312 -6.66 9.39 -15.88
CA THR A 312 -6.33 8.07 -15.31
C THR A 312 -6.63 7.99 -13.80
N LEU A 313 -5.70 8.40 -12.96
CA LEU A 313 -5.75 8.19 -11.50
C LEU A 313 -6.87 8.97 -10.79
N THR A 314 -7.16 10.20 -11.22
CA THR A 314 -8.18 11.02 -10.57
C THR A 314 -9.59 10.42 -10.71
N PRO A 315 -10.09 10.06 -11.92
CA PRO A 315 -11.39 9.43 -12.06
C PRO A 315 -11.45 8.06 -11.37
N TYR A 316 -10.36 7.28 -11.38
CA TYR A 316 -10.24 6.04 -10.64
C TYR A 316 -10.43 6.25 -9.13
N ALA A 317 -9.75 7.21 -8.53
CA ALA A 317 -9.82 7.46 -7.09
C ALA A 317 -11.17 8.05 -6.67
N ILE A 318 -11.73 9.00 -7.44
CA ILE A 318 -13.05 9.58 -7.18
C ILE A 318 -14.12 8.51 -7.26
N ALA A 319 -14.10 7.66 -8.29
CA ALA A 319 -15.05 6.56 -8.43
C ALA A 319 -14.97 5.59 -7.25
N GLY A 320 -13.75 5.26 -6.80
CA GLY A 320 -13.51 4.45 -5.62
C GLY A 320 -14.06 5.07 -4.33
N LEU A 321 -13.81 6.37 -4.14
CA LEU A 321 -14.30 7.13 -2.98
C LEU A 321 -15.83 7.15 -2.93
N LEU A 322 -16.48 7.45 -4.03
CA LEU A 322 -17.95 7.51 -4.11
C LEU A 322 -18.60 6.12 -3.93
N MET A 323 -17.93 5.07 -4.42
CA MET A 323 -18.40 3.69 -4.28
C MET A 323 -18.21 3.15 -2.85
N GLY A 324 -17.31 3.71 -2.05
CA GLY A 324 -17.01 3.24 -0.70
C GLY A 324 -18.22 3.07 0.21
N PRO A 325 -19.05 4.11 0.46
CA PRO A 325 -20.28 4.01 1.26
C PRO A 325 -21.29 2.99 0.69
N VAL A 326 -21.38 2.91 -0.65
CA VAL A 326 -22.24 1.94 -1.34
C VAL A 326 -21.76 0.51 -1.05
N SER A 327 -20.46 0.27 -1.13
CA SER A 327 -19.86 -1.04 -0.83
C SER A 327 -20.07 -1.45 0.63
N GLY A 328 -20.00 -0.51 1.56
CA GLY A 328 -20.34 -0.74 2.96
C GLY A 328 -21.80 -1.19 3.15
N THR A 329 -22.73 -0.52 2.48
CA THR A 329 -24.17 -0.91 2.53
C THR A 329 -24.42 -2.26 1.85
N LEU A 330 -23.73 -2.54 0.73
CA LEU A 330 -23.79 -3.84 0.05
C LEU A 330 -23.22 -4.96 0.93
N ALA A 331 -22.13 -4.70 1.65
CA ALA A 331 -21.56 -5.65 2.60
C ALA A 331 -22.51 -5.99 3.75
N GLY A 332 -23.26 -5.01 4.25
CA GLY A 332 -24.30 -5.22 5.26
C GLY A 332 -25.47 -6.07 4.77
N ARG A 333 -25.81 -6.02 3.46
CA ARG A 333 -26.92 -6.76 2.87
C ARG A 333 -26.53 -8.15 2.34
N PHE A 334 -25.39 -8.24 1.66
CA PHE A 334 -24.99 -9.42 0.90
C PHE A 334 -23.79 -10.15 1.53
N GLY A 335 -23.14 -9.53 2.52
CA GLY A 335 -21.92 -10.00 3.18
C GLY A 335 -20.63 -9.55 2.49
N TYR A 336 -19.58 -9.37 3.29
CA TYR A 336 -18.27 -8.88 2.83
C TYR A 336 -17.66 -9.73 1.71
N ARG A 337 -17.77 -11.07 1.82
CA ARG A 337 -17.17 -12.00 0.86
C ARG A 337 -17.78 -11.92 -0.53
N LYS A 338 -19.12 -11.81 -0.62
CA LYS A 338 -19.80 -11.70 -1.93
C LYS A 338 -19.42 -10.40 -2.62
N VAL A 339 -19.43 -9.28 -1.87
CA VAL A 339 -19.05 -7.96 -2.40
C VAL A 339 -17.58 -7.95 -2.85
N LEU A 340 -16.67 -8.57 -2.07
CA LEU A 340 -15.27 -8.74 -2.47
C LEU A 340 -15.15 -9.49 -3.80
N ARG A 341 -15.83 -10.63 -3.95
CA ARG A 341 -15.76 -11.45 -5.16
C ARG A 341 -16.30 -10.72 -6.39
N VAL A 342 -17.41 -10.00 -6.23
CA VAL A 342 -17.96 -9.15 -7.31
C VAL A 342 -16.98 -8.06 -7.70
N GLY A 343 -16.37 -7.41 -6.70
CA GLY A 343 -15.32 -6.41 -6.93
C GLY A 343 -14.10 -6.98 -7.66
N LEU A 344 -13.59 -8.14 -7.22
CA LEU A 344 -12.46 -8.80 -7.86
C LEU A 344 -12.75 -9.21 -9.30
N LEU A 345 -13.94 -9.79 -9.54
CA LEU A 345 -14.38 -10.15 -10.90
C LEU A 345 -14.47 -8.91 -11.79
N GLY A 346 -15.06 -7.83 -11.29
CA GLY A 346 -15.11 -6.55 -11.99
C GLY A 346 -13.71 -6.00 -12.26
N THR A 347 -12.77 -6.14 -11.33
CA THR A 347 -11.38 -5.72 -11.52
C THR A 347 -10.69 -6.53 -12.62
N VAL A 348 -10.90 -7.84 -12.67
CA VAL A 348 -10.42 -8.70 -13.77
C VAL A 348 -10.96 -8.22 -15.12
N ILE A 349 -12.27 -7.94 -15.20
CA ILE A 349 -12.90 -7.40 -16.41
C ILE A 349 -12.29 -6.03 -16.78
N GLY A 350 -12.05 -5.18 -15.78
CA GLY A 350 -11.44 -3.86 -15.98
C GLY A 350 -10.02 -3.93 -16.52
N LEU A 351 -9.17 -4.82 -16.00
CA LEU A 351 -7.83 -5.04 -16.55
C LEU A 351 -7.89 -5.67 -17.95
N GLY A 352 -8.85 -6.56 -18.19
CA GLY A 352 -9.13 -7.09 -19.54
C GLY A 352 -9.53 -5.99 -20.52
N ALA A 353 -10.31 -5.01 -20.08
CA ALA A 353 -10.65 -3.84 -20.88
C ALA A 353 -9.42 -2.95 -21.13
N ILE A 354 -8.53 -2.73 -20.15
CA ILE A 354 -7.25 -2.03 -20.35
C ILE A 354 -6.41 -2.72 -21.41
N PHE A 355 -6.29 -4.06 -21.34
CA PHE A 355 -5.60 -4.85 -22.36
C PHE A 355 -6.22 -4.64 -23.76
N ALA A 356 -7.55 -4.72 -23.86
CA ALA A 356 -8.24 -4.63 -25.15
C ALA A 356 -8.15 -3.23 -25.80
N ILE A 357 -8.17 -2.15 -25.00
CA ILE A 357 -8.07 -0.79 -25.52
C ILE A 357 -6.62 -0.33 -25.77
N SER A 358 -5.62 -1.02 -25.24
CA SER A 358 -4.22 -0.59 -25.29
C SER A 358 -3.68 -0.31 -26.70
N PRO A 359 -4.08 -1.05 -27.78
CA PRO A 359 -3.61 -0.75 -29.15
C PRO A 359 -4.17 0.55 -29.75
N SER A 360 -5.25 1.08 -29.17
CA SER A 360 -5.94 2.29 -29.65
C SER A 360 -6.38 3.17 -28.48
N ALA A 361 -5.54 3.29 -27.47
CA ALA A 361 -5.85 4.01 -26.24
C ALA A 361 -6.11 5.50 -26.52
N THR A 362 -7.30 5.97 -26.19
CA THR A 362 -7.66 7.39 -26.20
C THR A 362 -7.90 7.87 -24.76
N PRO A 363 -7.78 9.19 -24.50
CA PRO A 363 -8.06 9.72 -23.15
C PRO A 363 -9.44 9.34 -22.62
N VAL A 364 -10.47 9.34 -23.48
CA VAL A 364 -11.85 9.00 -23.09
C VAL A 364 -11.99 7.52 -22.73
N LEU A 365 -11.36 6.61 -23.49
CA LEU A 365 -11.36 5.17 -23.17
C LEU A 365 -10.62 4.90 -21.86
N LEU A 366 -9.47 5.54 -21.65
CA LEU A 366 -8.72 5.47 -20.41
C LEU A 366 -9.56 5.94 -19.23
N LEU A 367 -10.24 7.09 -19.34
CA LEU A 367 -11.14 7.60 -18.31
C LEU A 367 -12.25 6.58 -17.98
N ALA A 368 -12.94 6.05 -19.00
CA ALA A 368 -14.03 5.10 -18.78
C ALA A 368 -13.59 3.83 -18.06
N VAL A 369 -12.45 3.25 -18.47
CA VAL A 369 -11.93 2.03 -17.83
C VAL A 369 -11.38 2.34 -16.43
N ASN A 370 -10.72 3.48 -16.23
CA ASN A 370 -10.25 3.89 -14.90
C ASN A 370 -11.39 4.12 -13.91
N VAL A 371 -12.52 4.72 -14.34
CA VAL A 371 -13.75 4.82 -13.52
C VAL A 371 -14.26 3.44 -13.17
N PHE A 372 -14.32 2.51 -14.12
CA PHE A 372 -14.80 1.15 -13.88
C PHE A 372 -13.91 0.39 -12.88
N VAL A 373 -12.59 0.45 -13.06
CA VAL A 373 -11.64 -0.16 -12.10
C VAL A 373 -11.68 0.56 -10.75
N GLY A 374 -11.90 1.88 -10.74
CA GLY A 374 -12.13 2.66 -9.53
C GLY A 374 -13.31 2.14 -8.71
N ILE A 375 -14.45 1.87 -9.35
CA ILE A 375 -15.62 1.27 -8.71
C ILE A 375 -15.29 -0.13 -8.18
N THR A 376 -14.75 -1.01 -9.02
CA THR A 376 -14.65 -2.44 -8.74
C THR A 376 -13.47 -2.78 -7.84
N TYR A 377 -12.31 -2.14 -8.03
CA TYR A 377 -11.15 -2.35 -7.18
C TYR A 377 -11.13 -1.39 -5.99
N ALA A 378 -10.97 -0.08 -6.23
CA ALA A 378 -10.76 0.87 -5.13
C ALA A 378 -12.00 0.99 -4.22
N GLY A 379 -13.20 1.02 -4.82
CA GLY A 379 -14.47 1.15 -4.11
C GLY A 379 -15.01 -0.15 -3.51
N MET A 380 -14.81 -1.28 -4.16
CA MET A 380 -15.33 -2.57 -3.67
C MET A 380 -14.23 -3.44 -3.07
N SER A 381 -13.30 -3.95 -3.88
CA SER A 381 -12.33 -4.97 -3.45
C SER A 381 -11.44 -4.48 -2.32
N ASN A 382 -10.85 -3.30 -2.46
CA ASN A 382 -9.95 -2.71 -1.47
C ASN A 382 -10.67 -2.47 -0.12
N ILE A 383 -11.88 -1.92 -0.17
CA ILE A 383 -12.67 -1.66 1.05
C ILE A 383 -13.07 -2.96 1.73
N MET A 384 -13.46 -3.98 0.94
CA MET A 384 -13.81 -5.28 1.50
C MET A 384 -12.63 -6.02 2.10
N LEU A 385 -11.44 -5.95 1.50
CA LEU A 385 -10.21 -6.52 2.07
C LEU A 385 -9.85 -5.87 3.42
N ASN A 386 -9.97 -4.55 3.51
CA ASN A 386 -9.77 -3.84 4.78
C ASN A 386 -10.87 -4.19 5.81
N GLY A 387 -12.14 -4.21 5.38
CA GLY A 387 -13.27 -4.58 6.22
C GLY A 387 -13.18 -6.01 6.75
N LEU A 388 -12.79 -6.97 5.91
CA LEU A 388 -12.54 -8.36 6.32
C LEU A 388 -11.40 -8.45 7.34
N GLY A 389 -10.35 -7.62 7.21
CA GLY A 389 -9.31 -7.49 8.22
C GLY A 389 -9.87 -7.17 9.60
N VAL A 390 -10.87 -6.29 9.67
CA VAL A 390 -11.52 -5.91 10.94
C VAL A 390 -12.45 -7.00 11.45
N VAL A 391 -13.38 -7.49 10.60
CA VAL A 391 -14.45 -8.41 11.06
C VAL A 391 -13.99 -9.86 11.28
N LEU A 392 -12.85 -10.25 10.72
CA LEU A 392 -12.23 -11.56 10.94
C LEU A 392 -11.15 -11.52 12.04
N SER A 393 -10.85 -10.35 12.59
CA SER A 393 -9.86 -10.20 13.67
C SER A 393 -10.33 -10.92 14.94
N PRO A 394 -9.42 -11.53 15.71
CA PRO A 394 -9.75 -12.10 17.00
C PRO A 394 -10.32 -11.06 17.95
N SER A 395 -11.34 -11.43 18.74
CA SER A 395 -12.00 -10.49 19.68
C SER A 395 -11.08 -10.03 20.81
N ASP A 396 -10.11 -10.85 21.20
CA ASP A 396 -9.08 -10.56 22.21
C ASP A 396 -7.93 -9.71 21.64
N ASN A 397 -7.77 -9.64 20.30
CA ASN A 397 -6.77 -8.81 19.63
C ASN A 397 -7.31 -8.15 18.34
N PRO A 398 -8.20 -7.18 18.44
CA PRO A 398 -8.89 -6.60 17.28
C PRO A 398 -7.98 -5.82 16.30
N GLY A 399 -6.78 -5.44 16.72
CA GLY A 399 -5.78 -4.76 15.88
C GLY A 399 -4.87 -5.70 15.09
N TYR A 400 -4.88 -7.00 15.41
CA TYR A 400 -3.97 -7.99 14.86
C TYR A 400 -4.08 -8.14 13.33
N LEU A 401 -5.26 -8.52 12.85
CA LEU A 401 -5.44 -8.80 11.42
C LEU A 401 -5.44 -7.54 10.55
N PRO A 402 -6.00 -6.38 10.98
CA PRO A 402 -5.82 -5.12 10.24
C PRO A 402 -4.35 -4.73 10.06
N GLY A 403 -3.51 -4.91 11.09
CA GLY A 403 -2.08 -4.62 11.03
C GLY A 403 -1.34 -5.52 10.03
N LEU A 404 -1.56 -6.83 10.09
CA LEU A 404 -0.99 -7.78 9.13
C LEU A 404 -1.49 -7.54 7.71
N ASN A 405 -2.77 -7.21 7.55
CA ASN A 405 -3.36 -6.92 6.25
C ASN A 405 -2.74 -5.67 5.61
N ALA A 406 -2.43 -4.63 6.40
CA ALA A 406 -1.69 -3.47 5.90
C ALA A 406 -0.27 -3.84 5.44
N GLY A 407 0.40 -4.76 6.15
CA GLY A 407 1.65 -5.35 5.69
C GLY A 407 1.50 -6.09 4.36
N ALA A 408 0.44 -6.89 4.21
CA ALA A 408 0.12 -7.60 2.97
C ALA A 408 -0.18 -6.65 1.80
N PHE A 409 -0.85 -5.51 2.04
CA PHE A 409 -1.03 -4.45 1.05
C PHE A 409 0.32 -3.90 0.56
N ASN A 410 1.20 -3.50 1.47
CA ASN A 410 2.51 -2.95 1.12
C ASN A 410 3.39 -4.00 0.42
N LEU A 411 3.37 -5.25 0.89
CA LEU A 411 4.07 -6.37 0.27
C LEU A 411 3.60 -6.59 -1.17
N GLY A 412 2.29 -6.69 -1.38
CA GLY A 412 1.71 -6.87 -2.71
C GLY A 412 2.01 -5.70 -3.65
N ALA A 413 1.96 -4.45 -3.16
CA ALA A 413 2.32 -3.26 -3.92
C ALA A 413 3.81 -3.29 -4.33
N GLY A 414 4.72 -3.65 -3.42
CA GLY A 414 6.14 -3.80 -3.72
C GLY A 414 6.41 -4.87 -4.78
N ILE A 415 5.80 -6.05 -4.64
CA ILE A 415 5.90 -7.15 -5.63
C ILE A 415 5.33 -6.71 -6.98
N SER A 416 4.21 -5.96 -6.98
CA SER A 416 3.58 -5.45 -8.20
C SER A 416 4.54 -4.57 -9.02
N PHE A 417 5.19 -3.61 -8.36
CA PHE A 417 6.18 -2.73 -9.00
C PHE A 417 7.49 -3.45 -9.35
N ALA A 418 7.81 -4.57 -8.71
CA ALA A 418 8.95 -5.39 -9.08
C ALA A 418 8.66 -6.23 -10.35
N ILE A 419 7.53 -6.93 -10.37
CA ILE A 419 7.25 -7.94 -11.41
C ILE A 419 6.68 -7.30 -12.69
N LEU A 420 5.65 -6.46 -12.58
CA LEU A 420 4.91 -6.05 -13.77
C LEU A 420 5.73 -5.17 -14.73
N PRO A 421 6.47 -4.14 -14.28
CA PRO A 421 7.36 -3.40 -15.17
C PRO A 421 8.48 -4.26 -15.75
N ALA A 422 9.02 -5.22 -14.99
CA ALA A 422 10.07 -6.11 -15.48
C ALA A 422 9.57 -7.05 -16.57
N VAL A 423 8.35 -7.58 -16.45
CA VAL A 423 7.70 -8.34 -17.54
C VAL A 423 7.53 -7.46 -18.77
N SER A 424 7.14 -6.19 -18.60
CA SER A 424 7.02 -5.23 -19.70
C SER A 424 8.35 -5.05 -20.44
N VAL A 425 9.44 -4.83 -19.69
CA VAL A 425 10.78 -4.67 -20.27
C VAL A 425 11.24 -5.95 -21.01
N ALA A 426 11.03 -7.11 -20.41
CA ALA A 426 11.46 -8.39 -20.98
C ALA A 426 10.76 -8.75 -22.29
N LEU A 427 9.53 -8.26 -22.49
CA LEU A 427 8.75 -8.47 -23.72
C LEU A 427 8.90 -7.31 -24.72
N GLY A 428 9.89 -6.42 -24.53
CA GLY A 428 10.28 -5.40 -25.50
C GLY A 428 9.90 -3.97 -25.21
N SER A 429 9.44 -3.65 -23.99
CA SER A 429 9.14 -2.29 -23.49
C SER A 429 8.15 -1.46 -24.31
N GLY A 430 7.53 -2.02 -25.35
CA GLY A 430 6.51 -1.41 -26.18
C GLY A 430 5.11 -1.88 -25.80
N LEU A 431 4.19 -1.84 -26.77
CA LEU A 431 2.82 -2.28 -26.58
C LEU A 431 2.74 -3.75 -26.11
N ASP A 432 3.56 -4.65 -26.71
CA ASP A 432 3.60 -6.06 -26.33
C ASP A 432 4.06 -6.24 -24.88
N GLY A 433 5.07 -5.45 -24.47
CA GLY A 433 5.54 -5.43 -23.09
C GLY A 433 4.47 -4.97 -22.12
N PHE A 434 3.76 -3.87 -22.44
CA PHE A 434 2.63 -3.38 -21.66
C PHE A 434 1.54 -4.46 -21.54
N GLN A 435 1.14 -5.07 -22.66
CA GLN A 435 0.13 -6.11 -22.70
C GLN A 435 0.53 -7.35 -21.88
N GLY A 436 1.79 -7.78 -21.98
CA GLY A 436 2.34 -8.88 -21.18
C GLY A 436 2.28 -8.63 -19.68
N ALA A 437 2.60 -7.39 -19.25
CA ALA A 437 2.46 -6.99 -17.85
C ALA A 437 1.00 -7.00 -17.39
N VAL A 438 0.06 -6.50 -18.21
CA VAL A 438 -1.37 -6.52 -17.90
C VAL A 438 -1.91 -7.96 -17.82
N ILE A 439 -1.49 -8.86 -18.73
CA ILE A 439 -1.85 -10.30 -18.68
C ILE A 439 -1.33 -10.92 -17.37
N THR A 440 -0.11 -10.62 -16.98
CA THR A 440 0.44 -11.10 -15.70
C THR A 440 -0.41 -10.61 -14.52
N GLY A 441 -0.81 -9.34 -14.53
CA GLY A 441 -1.74 -8.77 -13.55
C GLY A 441 -3.10 -9.50 -13.53
N LEU A 442 -3.65 -9.82 -14.70
CA LEU A 442 -4.90 -10.59 -14.85
C LEU A 442 -4.79 -11.99 -14.23
N VAL A 443 -3.69 -12.70 -14.49
CA VAL A 443 -3.44 -14.04 -13.90
C VAL A 443 -3.40 -13.94 -12.37
N LEU A 444 -2.67 -12.96 -11.82
CA LEU A 444 -2.58 -12.73 -10.39
C LEU A 444 -3.95 -12.38 -9.76
N LEU A 445 -4.76 -11.57 -10.44
CA LEU A 445 -6.12 -11.26 -9.98
C LEU A 445 -7.06 -12.48 -10.06
N ALA A 446 -6.91 -13.34 -11.07
CA ALA A 446 -7.66 -14.60 -11.14
C ALA A 446 -7.30 -15.52 -9.96
N LEU A 447 -6.00 -15.59 -9.60
CA LEU A 447 -5.53 -16.31 -8.41
C LEU A 447 -6.06 -15.65 -7.12
N ALA A 448 -6.12 -14.30 -7.06
CA ALA A 448 -6.72 -13.57 -5.94
C ALA A 448 -8.22 -13.89 -5.81
N PHE A 449 -8.95 -13.95 -6.92
CA PHE A 449 -10.35 -14.37 -6.92
C PHE A 449 -10.50 -15.80 -6.40
N ALA A 450 -9.70 -16.74 -6.88
CA ALA A 450 -9.70 -18.13 -6.42
C ALA A 450 -9.37 -18.21 -4.91
N SER A 451 -8.35 -17.50 -4.44
CA SER A 451 -7.98 -17.46 -3.02
C SER A 451 -9.08 -16.84 -2.14
N SER A 452 -9.87 -15.89 -2.67
CA SER A 452 -11.00 -15.30 -1.95
C SER A 452 -12.09 -16.31 -1.60
N LEU A 453 -12.18 -17.44 -2.31
CA LEU A 453 -13.10 -18.53 -2.01
C LEU A 453 -12.70 -19.27 -0.72
N LEU A 454 -11.44 -19.17 -0.32
CA LEU A 454 -10.90 -19.77 0.90
C LEU A 454 -11.20 -18.95 2.15
N ILE A 455 -11.57 -17.67 2.02
CA ILE A 455 -11.88 -16.80 3.16
C ILE A 455 -13.17 -17.31 3.86
N PRO A 456 -13.11 -17.61 5.18
CA PRO A 456 -14.28 -18.09 5.93
C PRO A 456 -15.32 -16.97 6.10
N ALA A 457 -16.57 -17.37 6.41
CA ALA A 457 -17.63 -16.42 6.72
C ALA A 457 -17.34 -15.72 8.05
N PRO A 458 -17.37 -14.37 8.11
CA PRO A 458 -17.37 -13.65 9.37
C PRO A 458 -18.57 -14.07 10.24
N ALA A 459 -18.43 -13.95 11.58
CA ALA A 459 -19.52 -14.26 12.51
C ALA A 459 -20.79 -13.46 12.22
N VAL A 460 -20.64 -12.18 11.87
CA VAL A 460 -21.73 -11.27 11.49
C VAL A 460 -22.53 -11.78 10.28
N GLU A 461 -21.90 -12.47 9.32
CA GLU A 461 -22.60 -13.05 8.16
C GLU A 461 -23.39 -14.33 8.53
N LYS A 462 -23.02 -15.01 9.60
CA LYS A 462 -23.71 -16.22 10.08
C LYS A 462 -25.01 -15.87 10.81
N GLU A 463 -24.99 -14.78 11.59
CA GLU A 463 -26.15 -14.29 12.33
C GLU A 463 -27.26 -13.72 11.42
N THR A 464 -26.89 -13.14 10.27
CA THR A 464 -27.87 -12.61 9.29
C THR A 464 -28.45 -13.69 8.37
N ALA A 465 -27.87 -14.88 8.35
CA ALA A 465 -28.32 -16.01 7.51
C ALA A 465 -29.15 -17.05 8.30
N ALA A 466 -29.23 -16.93 9.63
CA ALA A 466 -30.06 -17.71 10.54
C ALA A 466 -31.36 -16.97 10.87
#